data_da26ea5c4131ceb659e87f88855545b0
#
_entry.id   da26ea5c4131ceb659e87f88855545b0
#
_cell.length_a   1.000
_cell.length_b   1.000
_cell.length_c   1.000
_cell.angle_alpha   90.00
_cell.angle_beta   90.00
_cell.angle_gamma   90.00
#
_symmetry.space_group_name_H-M   'P 1'
#
loop_
_entity.id
_entity.type
_entity.pdbx_description
1 polymer ?
#
loop_
_entity_poly.entity_id
_entity_poly.type
_entity_poly.pdbx_seq_one_letter_code
_entity_poly.pdbx_strand_id
1 'polypeptide(L)'
;QTSTNLARVVSENGTVRMQALLRSSVDSEKEYLAETMTSVFTLAGAVVTPSGGYSGWNPNMDSPILKTMTESYEALYGRKPAVMAIHAGLECGILGGKYPNLDMISFGPTIRYPHSPDEKTEIASVGKFWDYLLHTLSHVPQR
;
A
#
# COMPACT_ATOMS: atom_id res chain seq x y z
N GLN A 1 4.29 5.58 7.93
CA GLN A 1 4.65 4.31 8.59
C GLN A 1 5.72 3.60 7.75
N THR A 2 6.83 3.22 8.38
CA THR A 2 7.97 2.56 7.75
C THR A 2 8.22 1.23 8.45
N SER A 3 8.50 0.17 7.68
CA SER A 3 8.74 -1.17 8.22
C SER A 3 9.71 -1.96 7.37
N THR A 4 10.31 -2.97 7.99
CA THR A 4 11.10 -3.99 7.31
C THR A 4 10.69 -5.38 7.78
N ASN A 5 10.82 -6.35 6.91
CA ASN A 5 10.63 -7.76 7.19
C ASN A 5 11.83 -8.55 6.67
N LEU A 6 12.48 -9.32 7.56
CA LEU A 6 13.44 -10.33 7.15
C LEU A 6 12.67 -11.52 6.57
N ALA A 7 12.45 -11.49 5.27
CA ALA A 7 11.51 -12.39 4.59
C ALA A 7 12.06 -13.79 4.35
N ARG A 8 13.37 -13.92 4.14
CA ARG A 8 14.00 -15.20 3.81
C ARG A 8 15.44 -15.25 4.30
N VAL A 9 15.81 -16.38 4.90
CA VAL A 9 17.20 -16.70 5.27
C VAL A 9 17.50 -18.10 4.72
N VAL A 10 18.58 -18.23 3.96
CA VAL A 10 19.06 -19.51 3.42
C VAL A 10 20.53 -19.68 3.76
N SER A 11 20.89 -20.83 4.32
CA SER A 11 22.28 -21.20 4.59
C SER A 11 22.62 -22.40 3.72
N GLU A 12 23.58 -22.21 2.80
CA GLU A 12 23.93 -23.20 1.81
C GLU A 12 25.40 -23.04 1.41
N ASN A 13 26.14 -24.16 1.30
CA ASN A 13 27.53 -24.15 0.84
C ASN A 13 28.45 -23.16 1.58
N GLY A 14 28.29 -23.03 2.91
CA GLY A 14 29.08 -22.12 3.72
C GLY A 14 28.71 -20.62 3.56
N THR A 15 27.65 -20.32 2.83
CA THR A 15 27.17 -18.96 2.61
C THR A 15 25.77 -18.79 3.23
N VAL A 16 25.56 -17.66 3.91
CA VAL A 16 24.24 -17.25 4.41
C VAL A 16 23.71 -16.14 3.52
N ARG A 17 22.56 -16.37 2.91
CA ARG A 17 21.85 -15.35 2.11
C ARG A 17 20.60 -14.91 2.83
N MET A 18 20.42 -13.59 2.96
CA MET A 18 19.27 -12.97 3.58
C MET A 18 18.56 -12.07 2.58
N GLN A 19 17.24 -12.07 2.60
CA GLN A 19 16.40 -11.15 1.82
C GLN A 19 15.46 -10.42 2.78
N ALA A 20 15.46 -9.10 2.70
CA ALA A 20 14.56 -8.25 3.46
C ALA A 20 13.71 -7.41 2.51
N LEU A 21 12.47 -7.14 2.90
CA LEU A 21 11.57 -6.26 2.20
C LEU A 21 11.30 -5.03 3.06
N LEU A 22 11.62 -3.86 2.51
CA LEU A 22 11.39 -2.57 3.15
C LEU A 22 10.17 -1.90 2.54
N ARG A 23 9.35 -1.30 3.38
CA ARG A 23 8.13 -0.61 2.97
C ARG A 23 7.98 0.71 3.71
N SER A 24 7.59 1.76 3.00
CA SER A 24 7.18 3.04 3.58
C SER A 24 6.18 3.73 2.67
N SER A 25 5.31 4.55 3.24
CA SER A 25 4.50 5.51 2.50
C SER A 25 5.30 6.74 2.05
N VAL A 26 6.51 6.93 2.60
CA VAL A 26 7.41 8.05 2.32
C VAL A 26 8.74 7.51 1.80
N ASP A 27 9.13 7.88 0.59
CA ASP A 27 10.32 7.32 -0.07
C ASP A 27 11.61 7.62 0.68
N SER A 28 11.80 8.82 1.21
CA SER A 28 12.99 9.18 2.00
C SER A 28 13.14 8.33 3.28
N GLU A 29 12.06 7.95 3.92
CA GLU A 29 12.07 7.05 5.08
C GLU A 29 12.47 5.61 4.68
N LYS A 30 12.04 5.16 3.52
CA LYS A 30 12.42 3.86 2.97
C LYS A 30 13.92 3.83 2.63
N GLU A 31 14.42 4.88 2.01
CA GLU A 31 15.84 5.05 1.68
C GLU A 31 16.69 5.07 2.94
N TYR A 32 16.31 5.86 3.94
CA TYR A 32 16.99 5.91 5.23
C TYR A 32 17.07 4.54 5.91
N LEU A 33 15.97 3.78 5.89
CA LEU A 33 15.95 2.42 6.43
C LEU A 33 16.88 1.49 5.63
N ALA A 34 16.90 1.60 4.30
CA ALA A 34 17.80 0.82 3.43
C ALA A 34 19.27 1.11 3.73
N GLU A 35 19.65 2.39 3.88
CA GLU A 35 21.00 2.79 4.24
C GLU A 35 21.40 2.30 5.64
N THR A 36 20.50 2.38 6.60
CA THR A 36 20.72 1.86 7.97
C THR A 36 20.99 0.37 7.93
N MET A 37 20.15 -0.41 7.25
CA MET A 37 20.36 -1.86 7.10
C MET A 37 21.64 -2.18 6.36
N THR A 38 21.93 -1.47 5.28
CA THR A 38 23.19 -1.63 4.52
C THR A 38 24.40 -1.42 5.42
N SER A 39 24.39 -0.39 6.23
CA SER A 39 25.48 -0.08 7.16
C SER A 39 25.69 -1.21 8.19
N VAL A 40 24.61 -1.67 8.81
CA VAL A 40 24.69 -2.76 9.81
C VAL A 40 25.23 -4.06 9.21
N PHE A 41 24.72 -4.49 8.07
CA PHE A 41 25.16 -5.72 7.43
C PHE A 41 26.58 -5.61 6.87
N THR A 42 26.96 -4.46 6.36
CA THR A 42 28.35 -4.22 5.89
C THR A 42 29.33 -4.28 7.05
N LEU A 43 29.01 -3.70 8.21
CA LEU A 43 29.82 -3.81 9.42
C LEU A 43 29.97 -5.28 9.90
N ALA A 44 28.97 -6.11 9.64
CA ALA A 44 29.03 -7.54 9.91
C ALA A 44 29.79 -8.34 8.82
N GLY A 45 30.38 -7.69 7.83
CA GLY A 45 31.15 -8.32 6.75
C GLY A 45 30.31 -8.88 5.60
N ALA A 46 29.02 -8.54 5.52
CA ALA A 46 28.15 -8.96 4.42
C ALA A 46 28.28 -8.06 3.19
N VAL A 47 28.03 -8.65 2.03
CA VAL A 47 27.81 -7.88 0.78
C VAL A 47 26.31 -7.58 0.67
N VAL A 48 25.97 -6.30 0.61
CA VAL A 48 24.57 -5.83 0.54
C VAL A 48 24.30 -5.25 -0.86
N THR A 49 23.21 -5.70 -1.47
CA THR A 49 22.77 -5.23 -2.78
C THR A 49 21.32 -4.77 -2.68
N PRO A 50 21.04 -3.49 -2.48
CA PRO A 50 19.70 -2.95 -2.59
C PRO A 50 19.18 -3.14 -4.03
N SER A 51 17.96 -3.63 -4.18
CA SER A 51 17.39 -3.88 -5.50
C SER A 51 15.87 -3.81 -5.47
N GLY A 52 15.28 -3.48 -6.61
CA GLY A 52 13.83 -3.34 -6.72
C GLY A 52 13.32 -2.12 -5.98
N GLY A 53 12.03 -1.97 -5.98
CA GLY A 53 11.35 -0.92 -5.25
C GLY A 53 10.31 -0.21 -6.12
N TYR A 54 9.37 0.39 -5.45
CA TYR A 54 8.35 1.27 -6.02
C TYR A 54 8.12 2.41 -5.04
N SER A 55 7.59 3.52 -5.54
CA SER A 55 7.31 4.70 -4.73
C SER A 55 6.26 4.41 -3.66
N GLY A 56 6.42 5.02 -2.51
CA GLY A 56 5.39 5.09 -1.50
C GLY A 56 4.17 5.87 -2.01
N TRP A 57 3.03 5.63 -1.40
CA TRP A 57 1.85 6.45 -1.63
C TRP A 57 1.54 7.24 -0.37
N ASN A 58 1.93 8.50 -0.39
CA ASN A 58 1.69 9.39 0.73
C ASN A 58 0.22 9.79 0.79
N PRO A 59 -0.48 9.59 1.92
CA PRO A 59 -1.89 9.94 2.03
C PRO A 59 -2.13 11.43 1.83
N ASN A 60 -3.11 11.77 0.97
CA ASN A 60 -3.61 13.13 0.81
C ASN A 60 -5.00 13.22 1.48
N MET A 61 -5.07 13.83 2.66
CA MET A 61 -6.34 13.99 3.38
C MET A 61 -7.24 15.09 2.79
N ASP A 62 -6.69 15.95 1.94
CA ASP A 62 -7.42 17.03 1.23
C ASP A 62 -7.83 16.61 -0.19
N SER A 63 -7.74 15.32 -0.50
CA SER A 63 -8.06 14.75 -1.80
C SER A 63 -9.54 14.98 -2.17
N PRO A 64 -9.85 15.60 -3.34
CA PRO A 64 -11.21 15.74 -3.83
C PRO A 64 -11.94 14.40 -4.00
N ILE A 65 -11.27 13.36 -4.53
CA ILE A 65 -11.89 12.05 -4.67
C ILE A 65 -12.19 11.40 -3.31
N LEU A 66 -11.33 11.60 -2.32
CA LEU A 66 -11.59 11.14 -0.96
C LEU A 66 -12.85 11.76 -0.38
N LYS A 67 -13.04 13.07 -0.58
CA LYS A 67 -14.24 13.78 -0.14
C LYS A 67 -15.50 13.22 -0.83
N THR A 68 -15.49 13.14 -2.16
CA THR A 68 -16.62 12.60 -2.94
C THR A 68 -16.99 11.20 -2.50
N MET A 69 -16.01 10.34 -2.28
CA MET A 69 -16.25 8.98 -1.85
C MET A 69 -16.75 8.89 -0.40
N THR A 70 -16.25 9.72 0.49
CA THR A 70 -16.74 9.78 1.87
C THR A 70 -18.22 10.21 1.92
N GLU A 71 -18.58 11.23 1.15
CA GLU A 71 -19.96 11.71 1.03
C GLU A 71 -20.88 10.64 0.40
N SER A 72 -20.42 9.97 -0.65
CA SER A 72 -21.14 8.85 -1.28
C SER A 72 -21.38 7.68 -0.32
N TYR A 73 -20.38 7.33 0.47
CA TYR A 73 -20.52 6.26 1.46
C TYR A 73 -21.51 6.64 2.57
N GLU A 74 -21.45 7.86 3.06
CA GLU A 74 -22.35 8.36 4.10
C GLU A 74 -23.80 8.41 3.59
N ALA A 75 -24.00 8.84 2.34
CA ALA A 75 -25.33 8.86 1.71
C ALA A 75 -25.94 7.45 1.57
N LEU A 76 -25.13 6.45 1.19
CA LEU A 76 -25.60 5.06 1.02
C LEU A 76 -25.82 4.32 2.34
N TYR A 77 -24.98 4.56 3.33
CA TYR A 77 -24.93 3.68 4.52
C TYR A 77 -25.17 4.42 5.85
N GLY A 78 -25.46 5.72 5.82
CA GLY A 78 -25.77 6.51 7.01
C GLY A 78 -24.64 6.68 8.00
N ARG A 79 -23.39 6.39 7.59
CA ARG A 79 -22.19 6.52 8.43
C ARG A 79 -20.96 6.82 7.59
N LYS A 80 -19.97 7.48 8.15
CA LYS A 80 -18.70 7.74 7.48
C LYS A 80 -17.88 6.46 7.34
N PRO A 81 -17.14 6.29 6.23
CA PRO A 81 -16.21 5.19 6.09
C PRO A 81 -14.99 5.38 6.99
N ALA A 82 -14.31 4.29 7.32
CA ALA A 82 -12.98 4.36 7.90
C ALA A 82 -11.97 4.70 6.79
N VAL A 83 -11.31 5.86 6.92
CA VAL A 83 -10.21 6.25 6.04
C VAL A 83 -8.90 5.83 6.70
N MET A 84 -8.12 5.01 6.02
CA MET A 84 -6.90 4.46 6.56
C MET A 84 -5.77 4.59 5.55
N ALA A 85 -4.54 4.72 6.04
CA ALA A 85 -3.33 4.62 5.26
C ALA A 85 -2.57 3.37 5.67
N ILE A 86 -1.98 2.69 4.70
CA ILE A 86 -1.12 1.54 4.96
C ILE A 86 0.22 1.74 4.24
N HIS A 87 1.26 1.09 4.75
CA HIS A 87 2.59 1.07 4.16
C HIS A 87 2.77 -0.04 3.11
N ALA A 88 1.69 -0.63 2.64
CA ALA A 88 1.72 -1.63 1.59
C ALA A 88 1.97 -1.00 0.21
N GLY A 89 2.59 -1.78 -0.67
CA GLY A 89 2.70 -1.43 -2.08
C GLY A 89 1.36 -1.57 -2.76
N LEU A 90 0.70 -0.45 -2.94
CA LEU A 90 -0.52 -0.36 -3.72
C LEU A 90 -0.20 0.14 -5.13
N GLU A 91 -1.02 -0.21 -6.08
CA GLU A 91 -0.94 0.28 -7.46
C GLU A 91 -0.93 1.80 -7.52
N CYS A 92 -1.60 2.47 -6.57
CA CYS A 92 -1.58 3.93 -6.43
C CYS A 92 -0.17 4.49 -6.20
N GLY A 93 0.72 3.79 -5.49
CA GLY A 93 2.12 4.20 -5.34
C GLY A 93 2.86 4.19 -6.69
N ILE A 94 2.66 3.15 -7.50
CA ILE A 94 3.28 3.02 -8.82
C ILE A 94 2.72 4.07 -9.79
N LEU A 95 1.41 4.25 -9.80
CA LEU A 95 0.75 5.26 -10.63
C LEU A 95 1.13 6.68 -10.22
N GLY A 96 1.13 6.98 -8.92
CA GLY A 96 1.50 8.29 -8.39
C GLY A 96 2.96 8.66 -8.65
N GLY A 97 3.89 7.69 -8.61
CA GLY A 97 5.27 7.90 -9.01
C GLY A 97 5.42 8.30 -10.49
N LYS A 98 4.49 7.87 -11.34
CA LYS A 98 4.47 8.19 -12.78
C LYS A 98 3.63 9.42 -13.12
N TYR A 99 2.58 9.66 -12.34
CA TYR A 99 1.60 10.73 -12.52
C TYR A 99 1.40 11.49 -11.20
N PRO A 100 2.31 12.38 -10.80
CA PRO A 100 2.33 12.97 -9.45
C PRO A 100 1.12 13.85 -9.15
N ASN A 101 0.39 14.30 -10.16
CA ASN A 101 -0.83 15.12 -10.01
C ASN A 101 -2.13 14.30 -10.07
N LEU A 102 -2.03 12.95 -10.14
CA LEU A 102 -3.20 12.09 -10.17
C LEU A 102 -3.76 11.93 -8.77
N ASP A 103 -5.02 12.38 -8.57
CA ASP A 103 -5.74 12.14 -7.33
C ASP A 103 -6.32 10.73 -7.33
N MET A 104 -6.04 9.96 -6.29
CA MET A 104 -6.33 8.53 -6.26
C MET A 104 -6.84 8.09 -4.90
N ILE A 105 -7.66 7.04 -4.92
CA ILE A 105 -8.09 6.33 -3.73
C ILE A 105 -8.13 4.82 -4.01
N SER A 106 -7.80 4.03 -2.99
CA SER A 106 -7.90 2.58 -3.04
C SER A 106 -9.06 2.10 -2.17
N PHE A 107 -9.94 1.30 -2.73
CA PHE A 107 -11.07 0.70 -2.01
C PHE A 107 -11.46 -0.61 -2.67
N GLY A 108 -12.18 -1.46 -1.95
CA GLY A 108 -12.60 -2.75 -2.46
C GLY A 108 -13.52 -3.50 -1.51
N PRO A 109 -13.96 -4.71 -1.89
CA PRO A 109 -14.70 -5.60 -1.01
C PRO A 109 -13.81 -6.10 0.14
N THR A 110 -14.42 -6.72 1.14
CA THR A 110 -13.70 -7.32 2.26
C THR A 110 -12.94 -8.55 1.82
N ILE A 111 -11.62 -8.49 1.94
CA ILE A 111 -10.72 -9.62 1.71
C ILE A 111 -10.18 -10.09 3.05
N ARG A 112 -10.12 -11.40 3.23
CA ARG A 112 -9.55 -12.05 4.41
C ARG A 112 -8.35 -12.89 4.00
N TYR A 113 -7.31 -12.88 4.84
CA TYR A 113 -6.06 -13.61 4.63
C TYR A 113 -5.39 -13.32 3.28
N PRO A 114 -5.22 -12.04 2.89
CA PRO A 114 -4.60 -11.70 1.61
C PRO A 114 -3.20 -12.30 1.53
N HIS A 115 -2.80 -12.71 0.32
CA HIS A 115 -1.51 -13.33 0.01
C HIS A 115 -1.28 -14.70 0.65
N SER A 116 -2.33 -15.40 1.06
CA SER A 116 -2.26 -16.76 1.59
C SER A 116 -3.09 -17.74 0.76
N PRO A 117 -2.85 -19.07 0.87
CA PRO A 117 -3.71 -20.06 0.22
C PRO A 117 -5.18 -20.03 0.69
N ASP A 118 -5.44 -19.42 1.84
CA ASP A 118 -6.78 -19.27 2.43
C ASP A 118 -7.44 -17.94 2.06
N GLU A 119 -6.86 -17.18 1.12
CA GLU A 119 -7.41 -15.90 0.68
C GLU A 119 -8.84 -16.05 0.17
N LYS A 120 -9.72 -15.21 0.67
CA LYS A 120 -11.13 -15.22 0.32
C LYS A 120 -11.77 -13.86 0.40
N THR A 121 -12.78 -13.64 -0.44
CA THR A 121 -13.60 -12.42 -0.44
C THR A 121 -14.97 -12.72 0.16
N GLU A 122 -15.46 -11.81 0.99
CA GLU A 122 -16.79 -11.89 1.56
C GLU A 122 -17.84 -11.51 0.48
N ILE A 123 -18.66 -12.48 0.05
CA ILE A 123 -19.60 -12.32 -1.07
C ILE A 123 -20.55 -11.12 -0.85
N ALA A 124 -21.10 -10.95 0.35
CA ALA A 124 -21.98 -9.83 0.67
C ALA A 124 -21.32 -8.46 0.50
N SER A 125 -20.00 -8.37 0.73
CA SER A 125 -19.26 -7.13 0.57
C SER A 125 -19.03 -6.74 -0.90
N VAL A 126 -19.12 -7.69 -1.83
CA VAL A 126 -18.98 -7.43 -3.28
C VAL A 126 -20.16 -6.59 -3.79
N GLY A 127 -21.38 -6.94 -3.41
CA GLY A 127 -22.57 -6.13 -3.75
C GLY A 127 -22.48 -4.72 -3.17
N LYS A 128 -22.09 -4.62 -1.89
CA LYS A 128 -21.87 -3.33 -1.23
C LYS A 128 -20.81 -2.49 -1.94
N PHE A 129 -19.69 -3.09 -2.34
CA PHE A 129 -18.63 -2.42 -3.10
C PHE A 129 -19.16 -1.92 -4.44
N TRP A 130 -19.96 -2.74 -5.15
CA TRP A 130 -20.53 -2.39 -6.44
C TRP A 130 -21.48 -1.19 -6.36
N ASP A 131 -22.41 -1.20 -5.41
CA ASP A 131 -23.34 -0.09 -5.19
C ASP A 131 -22.59 1.21 -4.86
N TYR A 132 -21.55 1.10 -4.03
CA TYR A 132 -20.69 2.23 -3.68
C TYR A 132 -19.92 2.77 -4.89
N LEU A 133 -19.37 1.91 -5.74
CA LEU A 133 -18.70 2.31 -6.97
C LEU A 133 -19.65 3.05 -7.90
N LEU A 134 -20.82 2.50 -8.17
CA LEU A 134 -21.82 3.13 -9.06
C LEU A 134 -22.28 4.49 -8.53
N HIS A 135 -22.56 4.57 -7.23
CA HIS A 135 -22.94 5.84 -6.61
C HIS A 135 -21.83 6.88 -6.74
N THR A 136 -20.59 6.50 -6.45
CA THR A 136 -19.44 7.41 -6.58
C THR A 136 -19.29 7.91 -8.02
N LEU A 137 -19.34 7.02 -9.01
CA LEU A 137 -19.21 7.38 -10.43
C LEU A 137 -20.32 8.33 -10.90
N SER A 138 -21.53 8.20 -10.37
CA SER A 138 -22.64 9.10 -10.70
C SER A 138 -22.52 10.50 -10.06
N HIS A 139 -21.62 10.68 -9.09
CA HIS A 139 -21.39 11.91 -8.36
C HIS A 139 -20.00 12.52 -8.58
N VAL A 140 -19.24 12.00 -9.55
CA VAL A 140 -17.96 12.60 -9.92
C VAL A 140 -18.20 14.02 -10.47
N PRO A 141 -17.48 15.04 -9.94
CA PRO A 141 -17.61 16.41 -10.46
C PRO A 141 -17.30 16.45 -11.96
N GLN A 142 -18.20 17.03 -12.72
CA GLN A 142 -17.93 17.31 -14.14
C GLN A 142 -16.99 18.51 -14.24
N ARG A 143 -16.01 18.43 -15.15
CA ARG A 143 -15.09 19.54 -15.43
C ARG A 143 -15.79 20.64 -16.23
#